data_778daf171c3c3ceccdaf8d771dbed6af
#
_entry.id   778daf171c3c3ceccdaf8d771dbed6af
#
_cell.length_a   1.000
_cell.length_b   1.000
_cell.length_c   1.000
_cell.angle_alpha   90.00
_cell.angle_beta   90.00
_cell.angle_gamma   90.00
#
_symmetry.space_group_name_H-M   'P 1'
#
loop_
_entity.id
_entity.type
_entity.pdbx_description
1 polymer ?
#
loop_
_entity_poly.entity_id
_entity_poly.type
_entity_poly.pdbx_seq_one_letter_code
_entity_poly.pdbx_strand_id
1 'polypeptide(L)'
;MEQTQYWLDEHQRIAAIEMGNAKTAAKTVVFVHGWMDNAASFISVMASMLQSKPDWHLIAIDLPGHGLSSSKGEDNFYPFHDYIDDLHRTLLKLSANEVVLVGHSLGALVTSCYSAAFPEKIAASVEIEGYGPLAEEAENGVKRLRSGIESRLKHRDKPIKSLSDPEDAVRLRAVRAQVSQDLIRPLVYRALEQVEDRWFWRHDEKLKCDSLYRMSAPHRQNVLDSLNCPHLVILGEKGFSKLKSMDKSGQPSEFWFTVPGGHHCHLECPDQVSQLIVDLVNKI
;
A
#
# COMPACT_ATOMS: atom_id res chain seq x y z
N MET A 1 -7.35 8.70 16.95
CA MET A 1 -6.71 7.55 16.27
C MET A 1 -7.18 6.28 16.95
N GLU A 2 -7.82 5.39 16.23
CA GLU A 2 -8.43 4.16 16.72
C GLU A 2 -7.88 2.96 15.94
N GLN A 3 -7.75 1.79 16.61
CA GLN A 3 -7.41 0.53 15.98
C GLN A 3 -8.70 -0.22 15.71
N THR A 4 -8.97 -0.56 14.46
CA THR A 4 -10.18 -1.25 14.03
C THR A 4 -9.88 -2.53 13.29
N GLN A 5 -10.91 -3.34 13.06
CA GLN A 5 -10.81 -4.61 12.34
C GLN A 5 -12.05 -4.85 11.49
N TYR A 6 -11.84 -5.23 10.24
CA TYR A 6 -12.88 -5.63 9.30
C TYR A 6 -12.79 -7.13 9.05
N TRP A 7 -13.79 -7.88 9.47
CA TRP A 7 -13.88 -9.30 9.18
C TRP A 7 -14.43 -9.51 7.78
N LEU A 8 -13.61 -10.03 6.90
CA LEU A 8 -14.00 -10.39 5.54
C LEU A 8 -14.81 -11.69 5.53
N ASP A 9 -14.40 -12.64 6.34
CA ASP A 9 -15.08 -13.91 6.66
C ASP A 9 -14.67 -14.40 8.06
N GLU A 10 -14.99 -15.64 8.43
CA GLU A 10 -14.69 -16.24 9.74
C GLU A 10 -13.19 -16.44 10.02
N HIS A 11 -12.33 -16.40 8.99
CA HIS A 11 -10.90 -16.66 9.10
C HIS A 11 -10.03 -15.46 8.71
N GLN A 12 -10.56 -14.54 7.91
CA GLN A 12 -9.81 -13.42 7.38
C GLN A 12 -10.29 -12.08 7.92
N ARG A 13 -9.39 -11.38 8.59
CA ARG A 13 -9.63 -10.02 9.07
C ARG A 13 -8.59 -9.07 8.51
N ILE A 14 -9.02 -7.86 8.24
CA ILE A 14 -8.18 -6.71 7.88
C ILE A 14 -8.12 -5.78 9.08
N ALA A 15 -6.93 -5.55 9.62
CA ALA A 15 -6.71 -4.54 10.64
C ALA A 15 -6.53 -3.17 10.00
N ALA A 16 -6.96 -2.13 10.70
CA ALA A 16 -6.86 -0.77 10.22
C ALA A 16 -6.53 0.22 11.34
N ILE A 17 -6.04 1.37 10.95
CA ILE A 17 -5.96 2.58 11.78
C ILE A 17 -6.99 3.56 11.23
N GLU A 18 -7.89 4.04 12.08
CA GLU A 18 -8.91 5.01 11.71
C GLU A 18 -8.72 6.33 12.44
N MET A 19 -9.03 7.42 11.74
CA MET A 19 -9.10 8.77 12.26
C MET A 19 -10.32 9.49 11.70
N GLY A 20 -10.95 10.37 12.49
CA GLY A 20 -12.21 11.03 12.11
C GLY A 20 -13.43 10.21 12.52
N ASN A 21 -14.61 10.52 11.98
CA ASN A 21 -15.87 9.89 12.37
C ASN A 21 -16.65 9.42 11.13
N ALA A 22 -16.72 8.11 10.94
CA ALA A 22 -17.43 7.49 9.81
C ALA A 22 -18.90 7.92 9.66
N LYS A 23 -19.60 8.21 10.76
CA LYS A 23 -21.05 8.53 10.75
C LYS A 23 -21.36 9.93 10.24
N THR A 24 -20.43 10.85 10.38
CA THR A 24 -20.60 12.27 10.05
C THR A 24 -19.66 12.74 8.95
N ALA A 25 -18.85 11.84 8.41
CA ALA A 25 -17.83 12.20 7.45
C ALA A 25 -18.40 12.69 6.12
N ALA A 26 -17.88 13.83 5.66
CA ALA A 26 -18.15 14.36 4.34
C ALA A 26 -17.47 13.54 3.24
N LYS A 27 -16.30 12.98 3.52
CA LYS A 27 -15.50 12.13 2.62
C LYS A 27 -14.84 11.00 3.41
N THR A 28 -14.71 9.84 2.77
CA THR A 28 -13.94 8.70 3.28
C THR A 28 -12.71 8.47 2.41
N VAL A 29 -11.53 8.44 3.03
CA VAL A 29 -10.25 8.19 2.36
C VAL A 29 -9.66 6.90 2.89
N VAL A 30 -9.32 5.97 1.99
CA VAL A 30 -8.74 4.67 2.32
C VAL A 30 -7.30 4.61 1.82
N PHE A 31 -6.37 4.32 2.73
CA PHE A 31 -4.94 4.24 2.48
C PHE A 31 -4.47 2.80 2.42
N VAL A 32 -3.71 2.47 1.37
CA VAL A 32 -3.16 1.13 1.10
C VAL A 32 -1.65 1.20 1.02
N HIS A 33 -0.96 0.53 1.94
CA HIS A 33 0.49 0.62 2.12
C HIS A 33 1.31 -0.19 1.09
N GLY A 34 2.62 0.03 1.08
CA GLY A 34 3.60 -0.68 0.26
C GLY A 34 3.95 -2.08 0.80
N TRP A 35 4.64 -2.88 -0.03
CA TRP A 35 5.14 -4.20 0.35
C TRP A 35 6.04 -4.12 1.58
N MET A 36 5.79 -4.98 2.58
CA MET A 36 6.48 -5.04 3.87
C MET A 36 6.32 -3.79 4.75
N ASP A 37 5.39 -2.88 4.41
CA ASP A 37 4.91 -1.80 5.27
C ASP A 37 3.61 -2.23 5.99
N ASN A 38 2.90 -1.27 6.55
CA ASN A 38 1.60 -1.46 7.19
C ASN A 38 0.87 -0.10 7.33
N ALA A 39 -0.32 -0.12 7.92
CA ALA A 39 -1.17 1.07 8.09
C ALA A 39 -0.47 2.25 8.80
N ALA A 40 0.50 1.97 9.67
CA ALA A 40 1.23 3.02 10.38
C ALA A 40 2.04 3.94 9.45
N SER A 41 2.31 3.53 8.19
CA SER A 41 3.00 4.39 7.21
C SER A 41 2.23 5.67 6.88
N PHE A 42 0.92 5.70 7.11
CA PHE A 42 0.09 6.86 6.79
C PHE A 42 -0.30 7.73 7.98
N ILE A 43 0.11 7.39 9.21
CA ILE A 43 -0.30 8.11 10.43
C ILE A 43 -0.02 9.62 10.31
N SER A 44 1.18 10.01 9.86
CA SER A 44 1.56 11.43 9.74
C SER A 44 0.77 12.16 8.66
N VAL A 45 0.54 11.52 7.50
CA VAL A 45 -0.30 12.08 6.42
C VAL A 45 -1.74 12.24 6.90
N MET A 46 -2.33 11.22 7.52
CA MET A 46 -3.68 11.27 8.06
C MET A 46 -3.83 12.36 9.13
N ALA A 47 -2.86 12.48 10.03
CA ALA A 47 -2.88 13.53 11.06
C ALA A 47 -2.81 14.94 10.46
N SER A 48 -1.96 15.15 9.44
CA SER A 48 -1.88 16.41 8.71
C SER A 48 -3.19 16.72 7.95
N MET A 49 -3.80 15.74 7.31
CA MET A 49 -5.09 15.91 6.62
C MET A 49 -6.21 16.35 7.56
N LEU A 50 -6.33 15.75 8.74
CA LEU A 50 -7.38 16.10 9.70
C LEU A 50 -7.23 17.49 10.32
N GLN A 51 -6.04 18.10 10.30
CA GLN A 51 -5.87 19.49 10.70
C GLN A 51 -6.64 20.45 9.78
N SER A 52 -6.69 20.16 8.49
CA SER A 52 -7.39 20.97 7.48
C SER A 52 -8.79 20.46 7.15
N LYS A 53 -9.07 19.17 7.37
CA LYS A 53 -10.33 18.48 7.05
C LYS A 53 -10.81 17.63 8.22
N PRO A 54 -11.22 18.24 9.35
CA PRO A 54 -11.63 17.51 10.55
C PRO A 54 -12.94 16.72 10.38
N ASP A 55 -13.68 16.98 9.33
CA ASP A 55 -14.93 16.32 8.93
C ASP A 55 -14.71 15.10 8.01
N TRP A 56 -13.46 14.70 7.74
CA TRP A 56 -13.17 13.52 6.93
C TRP A 56 -12.99 12.28 7.80
N HIS A 57 -13.27 11.11 7.21
CA HIS A 57 -12.96 9.80 7.78
C HIS A 57 -11.80 9.17 7.01
N LEU A 58 -10.71 8.86 7.72
CA LEU A 58 -9.45 8.37 7.17
C LEU A 58 -9.18 6.97 7.70
N ILE A 59 -8.94 6.02 6.81
CA ILE A 59 -8.76 4.59 7.12
C ILE A 59 -7.48 4.10 6.46
N ALA A 60 -6.47 3.75 7.23
CA ALA A 60 -5.28 3.05 6.71
C ALA A 60 -5.39 1.56 7.05
N ILE A 61 -5.40 0.70 6.04
CA ILE A 61 -5.53 -0.75 6.21
C ILE A 61 -4.17 -1.45 6.24
N ASP A 62 -4.07 -2.56 6.97
CA ASP A 62 -3.00 -3.52 6.79
C ASP A 62 -3.42 -4.54 5.74
N LEU A 63 -2.68 -4.69 4.65
CA LEU A 63 -2.93 -5.74 3.67
C LEU A 63 -2.76 -7.14 4.28
N PRO A 64 -3.42 -8.20 3.77
CA PRO A 64 -3.22 -9.56 4.26
C PRO A 64 -1.75 -9.95 4.37
N GLY A 65 -1.40 -10.62 5.47
CA GLY A 65 -0.03 -11.01 5.78
C GLY A 65 0.87 -9.90 6.31
N HIS A 66 0.38 -8.67 6.44
CA HIS A 66 1.13 -7.51 6.95
C HIS A 66 0.52 -6.98 8.26
N GLY A 67 1.33 -6.26 9.03
CA GLY A 67 0.91 -5.56 10.25
C GLY A 67 0.13 -6.45 11.21
N LEU A 68 -1.10 -6.06 11.51
CA LEU A 68 -2.01 -6.79 12.39
C LEU A 68 -3.11 -7.57 11.65
N SER A 69 -3.11 -7.57 10.31
CA SER A 69 -4.05 -8.36 9.50
C SER A 69 -3.73 -9.85 9.53
N SER A 70 -4.73 -10.68 9.26
CA SER A 70 -4.55 -12.12 9.17
C SER A 70 -3.61 -12.50 8.02
N SER A 71 -2.80 -13.52 8.23
CA SER A 71 -2.11 -14.22 7.14
C SER A 71 -3.09 -15.09 6.37
N LYS A 72 -2.80 -15.34 5.09
CA LYS A 72 -3.50 -16.36 4.30
C LYS A 72 -3.13 -17.77 4.82
N GLY A 73 -4.01 -18.75 4.61
CA GLY A 73 -3.79 -20.13 5.03
C GLY A 73 -2.46 -20.72 4.55
N GLU A 74 -2.03 -21.82 5.16
CA GLU A 74 -0.69 -22.39 4.95
C GLU A 74 -0.37 -22.69 3.49
N ASP A 75 -1.34 -23.18 2.72
CA ASP A 75 -1.18 -23.51 1.30
C ASP A 75 -1.30 -22.32 0.35
N ASN A 76 -1.72 -21.15 0.85
CA ASN A 76 -1.94 -19.95 0.05
C ASN A 76 -0.71 -19.04 0.09
N PHE A 77 -0.49 -18.37 -1.04
CA PHE A 77 0.53 -17.31 -1.20
C PHE A 77 -0.16 -15.97 -1.39
N TYR A 78 0.62 -14.94 -1.75
CA TYR A 78 0.16 -13.58 -1.93
C TYR A 78 0.37 -13.12 -3.38
N PRO A 79 -0.36 -13.70 -4.36
CA PRO A 79 -0.32 -13.18 -5.72
C PRO A 79 -0.89 -11.76 -5.76
N PHE A 80 -0.31 -10.92 -6.61
CA PHE A 80 -0.67 -9.50 -6.67
C PHE A 80 -2.17 -9.25 -6.83
N HIS A 81 -2.84 -10.03 -7.69
CA HIS A 81 -4.26 -9.83 -7.99
C HIS A 81 -5.19 -10.12 -6.81
N ASP A 82 -4.78 -10.97 -5.88
CA ASP A 82 -5.56 -11.26 -4.68
C ASP A 82 -5.71 -10.02 -3.78
N TYR A 83 -4.71 -9.14 -3.75
CA TYR A 83 -4.82 -7.88 -2.99
C TYR A 83 -5.91 -6.95 -3.54
N ILE A 84 -6.23 -7.04 -4.84
CA ILE A 84 -7.31 -6.26 -5.45
C ILE A 84 -8.66 -6.78 -4.95
N ASP A 85 -8.84 -8.10 -4.85
CA ASP A 85 -10.02 -8.72 -4.26
C ASP A 85 -10.12 -8.44 -2.76
N ASP A 86 -9.01 -8.57 -2.02
CA ASP A 86 -8.96 -8.26 -0.58
C ASP A 86 -9.35 -6.79 -0.32
N LEU A 87 -8.92 -5.86 -1.17
CA LEU A 87 -9.34 -4.45 -1.11
C LEU A 87 -10.83 -4.32 -1.40
N HIS A 88 -11.35 -4.95 -2.46
CA HIS A 88 -12.77 -4.93 -2.79
C HIS A 88 -13.63 -5.40 -1.61
N ARG A 89 -13.32 -6.55 -1.05
CA ARG A 89 -14.02 -7.12 0.12
C ARG A 89 -13.94 -6.20 1.34
N THR A 90 -12.81 -5.52 1.54
CA THR A 90 -12.65 -4.53 2.61
C THR A 90 -13.56 -3.32 2.40
N LEU A 91 -13.57 -2.76 1.19
CA LEU A 91 -14.41 -1.62 0.86
C LEU A 91 -15.91 -1.92 1.00
N LEU A 92 -16.35 -3.15 0.74
CA LEU A 92 -17.73 -3.59 0.97
C LEU A 92 -18.15 -3.59 2.46
N LYS A 93 -17.20 -3.55 3.40
CA LYS A 93 -17.48 -3.42 4.84
C LYS A 93 -17.60 -1.96 5.29
N LEU A 94 -17.25 -1.01 4.45
CA LEU A 94 -17.37 0.41 4.75
C LEU A 94 -18.78 0.92 4.44
N SER A 95 -19.24 1.90 5.22
CA SER A 95 -20.55 2.52 5.00
C SER A 95 -20.56 3.58 3.89
N ALA A 96 -19.41 3.89 3.29
CA ALA A 96 -19.28 4.90 2.24
C ALA A 96 -19.67 4.31 0.88
N ASN A 97 -20.47 5.04 0.10
CA ASN A 97 -20.82 4.65 -1.26
C ASN A 97 -19.66 4.83 -2.23
N GLU A 98 -18.91 5.91 -2.06
CA GLU A 98 -17.71 6.24 -2.82
C GLU A 98 -16.57 6.57 -1.86
N VAL A 99 -15.36 6.22 -2.25
CA VAL A 99 -14.16 6.48 -1.46
C VAL A 99 -13.07 7.14 -2.30
N VAL A 100 -12.18 7.87 -1.64
CA VAL A 100 -10.89 8.25 -2.21
C VAL A 100 -9.88 7.17 -1.83
N LEU A 101 -9.16 6.62 -2.82
CA LEU A 101 -8.08 5.67 -2.59
C LEU A 101 -6.73 6.36 -2.61
N VAL A 102 -5.88 6.04 -1.65
CA VAL A 102 -4.48 6.51 -1.59
C VAL A 102 -3.59 5.28 -1.44
N GLY A 103 -2.79 4.97 -2.45
CA GLY A 103 -1.88 3.83 -2.43
C GLY A 103 -0.41 4.26 -2.41
N HIS A 104 0.43 3.54 -1.68
CA HIS A 104 1.88 3.69 -1.72
C HIS A 104 2.52 2.43 -2.31
N SER A 105 3.43 2.57 -3.29
CA SER A 105 4.20 1.45 -3.86
C SER A 105 3.29 0.29 -4.28
N LEU A 106 3.35 -0.90 -3.66
CA LEU A 106 2.42 -2.01 -3.90
C LEU A 106 0.95 -1.55 -3.79
N GLY A 107 0.63 -0.78 -2.75
CA GLY A 107 -0.71 -0.21 -2.57
C GLY A 107 -1.15 0.65 -3.75
N ALA A 108 -0.24 1.45 -4.32
CA ALA A 108 -0.53 2.25 -5.53
C ALA A 108 -0.85 1.38 -6.75
N LEU A 109 -0.17 0.24 -6.90
CA LEU A 109 -0.48 -0.71 -7.97
C LEU A 109 -1.87 -1.36 -7.78
N VAL A 110 -2.22 -1.67 -6.53
CA VAL A 110 -3.53 -2.25 -6.17
C VAL A 110 -4.64 -1.23 -6.41
N THR A 111 -4.47 0.01 -5.91
CA THR A 111 -5.48 1.08 -6.07
C THR A 111 -5.68 1.47 -7.53
N SER A 112 -4.62 1.57 -8.35
CA SER A 112 -4.74 1.80 -9.80
C SER A 112 -5.58 0.72 -10.48
N CYS A 113 -5.30 -0.57 -10.21
CA CYS A 113 -6.06 -1.67 -10.79
C CYS A 113 -7.52 -1.68 -10.32
N TYR A 114 -7.75 -1.43 -9.03
CA TYR A 114 -9.09 -1.38 -8.47
C TYR A 114 -9.91 -0.22 -9.05
N SER A 115 -9.33 0.98 -9.12
CA SER A 115 -9.99 2.18 -9.66
C SER A 115 -10.33 2.05 -11.14
N ALA A 116 -9.50 1.33 -11.91
CA ALA A 116 -9.79 1.01 -13.30
C ALA A 116 -10.96 0.01 -13.45
N ALA A 117 -11.06 -0.96 -12.52
CA ALA A 117 -12.09 -2.01 -12.56
C ALA A 117 -13.45 -1.57 -12.01
N PHE A 118 -13.48 -0.65 -11.04
CA PHE A 118 -14.69 -0.18 -10.34
C PHE A 118 -14.74 1.35 -10.26
N PRO A 119 -14.70 2.06 -11.40
CA PRO A 119 -14.65 3.53 -11.41
C PRO A 119 -15.85 4.17 -10.72
N GLU A 120 -17.02 3.52 -10.71
CA GLU A 120 -18.24 4.01 -10.05
C GLU A 120 -18.19 4.01 -8.52
N LYS A 121 -17.17 3.38 -7.92
CA LYS A 121 -16.96 3.33 -6.46
C LYS A 121 -15.88 4.28 -5.98
N ILE A 122 -15.15 4.91 -6.90
CA ILE A 122 -13.94 5.67 -6.60
C ILE A 122 -14.12 7.13 -7.00
N ALA A 123 -14.22 7.99 -5.98
CA ALA A 123 -14.30 9.42 -6.17
C ALA A 123 -12.99 10.02 -6.72
N ALA A 124 -11.86 9.53 -6.23
CA ALA A 124 -10.51 9.85 -6.74
C ALA A 124 -9.50 8.79 -6.32
N SER A 125 -8.37 8.72 -7.02
CA SER A 125 -7.25 7.84 -6.72
C SER A 125 -5.93 8.61 -6.62
N VAL A 126 -5.10 8.30 -5.64
CA VAL A 126 -3.77 8.90 -5.46
C VAL A 126 -2.73 7.79 -5.36
N GLU A 127 -1.77 7.82 -6.25
CA GLU A 127 -0.69 6.85 -6.37
C GLU A 127 0.63 7.47 -5.92
N ILE A 128 1.16 7.01 -4.79
CA ILE A 128 2.44 7.47 -4.24
C ILE A 128 3.52 6.44 -4.59
N GLU A 129 4.54 6.83 -5.36
CA GLU A 129 5.67 5.98 -5.75
C GLU A 129 5.26 4.64 -6.38
N GLY A 130 4.18 4.65 -7.18
CA GLY A 130 3.67 3.53 -7.95
C GLY A 130 2.62 4.02 -8.94
N TYR A 131 2.45 3.31 -10.09
CA TYR A 131 1.40 3.65 -11.05
C TYR A 131 1.12 2.47 -11.97
N GLY A 132 -0.09 1.95 -11.88
CA GLY A 132 -0.55 0.75 -12.59
C GLY A 132 0.19 -0.53 -12.18
N PRO A 133 -0.22 -1.68 -12.68
CA PRO A 133 0.40 -2.95 -12.33
C PRO A 133 1.83 -3.07 -12.87
N LEU A 134 2.65 -3.91 -12.21
CA LEU A 134 3.95 -4.27 -12.75
C LEU A 134 3.77 -5.10 -14.01
N ALA A 135 4.46 -4.71 -15.07
CA ALA A 135 4.49 -5.43 -16.33
C ALA A 135 5.90 -5.93 -16.65
N GLU A 136 5.98 -6.95 -17.48
CA GLU A 136 7.21 -7.47 -18.05
C GLU A 136 6.98 -7.95 -19.48
N GLU A 137 8.08 -8.15 -20.21
CA GLU A 137 8.04 -8.72 -21.56
C GLU A 137 7.59 -10.18 -21.53
N ALA A 138 6.80 -10.60 -22.52
CA ALA A 138 6.18 -11.92 -22.58
C ALA A 138 7.21 -13.06 -22.55
N GLU A 139 8.40 -12.84 -23.11
CA GLU A 139 9.52 -13.80 -23.15
C GLU A 139 10.02 -14.18 -21.74
N ASN A 140 9.79 -13.31 -20.74
CA ASN A 140 10.19 -13.58 -19.36
C ASN A 140 9.24 -14.53 -18.62
N GLY A 141 8.05 -14.82 -19.15
CA GLY A 141 7.00 -15.58 -18.47
C GLY A 141 7.44 -16.95 -17.97
N VAL A 142 8.11 -17.75 -18.79
CA VAL A 142 8.60 -19.10 -18.40
C VAL A 142 9.68 -19.00 -17.32
N LYS A 143 10.61 -18.05 -17.46
CA LYS A 143 11.66 -17.81 -16.45
C LYS A 143 11.04 -17.37 -15.12
N ARG A 144 10.01 -16.55 -15.16
CA ARG A 144 9.26 -16.09 -14.00
C ARG A 144 8.55 -17.25 -13.29
N LEU A 145 7.86 -18.11 -14.04
CA LEU A 145 7.23 -19.32 -13.46
C LEU A 145 8.23 -20.15 -12.68
N ARG A 146 9.40 -20.45 -13.29
CA ARG A 146 10.46 -21.22 -12.62
C ARG A 146 10.92 -20.52 -11.34
N SER A 147 11.32 -19.25 -11.44
CA SER A 147 11.81 -18.48 -10.29
C SER A 147 10.77 -18.43 -9.16
N GLY A 148 9.51 -18.19 -9.49
CA GLY A 148 8.44 -18.15 -8.50
C GLY A 148 8.19 -19.49 -7.81
N ILE A 149 8.21 -20.61 -8.55
CA ILE A 149 8.06 -21.96 -7.97
C ILE A 149 9.24 -22.29 -7.03
N GLU A 150 10.48 -22.04 -7.48
CA GLU A 150 11.68 -22.25 -6.68
C GLU A 150 11.69 -21.35 -5.43
N SER A 151 11.26 -20.10 -5.56
CA SER A 151 11.12 -19.16 -4.45
C SER A 151 10.08 -19.64 -3.41
N ARG A 152 8.92 -20.12 -3.86
CA ARG A 152 7.90 -20.71 -2.97
C ARG A 152 8.42 -21.92 -2.22
N LEU A 153 9.11 -22.82 -2.91
CA LEU A 153 9.71 -24.01 -2.29
C LEU A 153 10.70 -23.62 -1.20
N LYS A 154 11.58 -22.65 -1.48
CA LYS A 154 12.57 -22.15 -0.52
C LYS A 154 11.95 -21.52 0.73
N HIS A 155 10.76 -20.92 0.62
CA HIS A 155 10.14 -20.19 1.72
C HIS A 155 9.12 -21.04 2.53
N ARG A 156 8.70 -22.21 2.05
CA ARG A 156 7.74 -23.07 2.76
C ARG A 156 8.27 -23.50 4.12
N ASP A 157 9.54 -23.93 4.19
CA ASP A 157 10.16 -24.51 5.37
C ASP A 157 11.14 -23.55 6.05
N LYS A 158 11.04 -22.25 5.76
CA LYS A 158 11.97 -21.27 6.30
C LYS A 158 11.68 -21.01 7.79
N PRO A 159 12.64 -21.23 8.68
CA PRO A 159 12.44 -20.97 10.10
C PRO A 159 12.21 -19.49 10.38
N ILE A 160 11.25 -19.22 11.26
CA ILE A 160 10.98 -17.86 11.76
C ILE A 160 12.16 -17.41 12.62
N LYS A 161 12.71 -16.26 12.31
CA LYS A 161 13.82 -15.66 13.05
C LYS A 161 13.29 -14.68 14.11
N SER A 162 13.82 -14.81 15.32
CA SER A 162 13.56 -13.86 16.41
C SER A 162 14.66 -12.81 16.52
N LEU A 163 14.33 -11.71 17.16
CA LEU A 163 15.22 -10.62 17.52
C LEU A 163 15.27 -10.49 19.03
N SER A 164 16.42 -10.10 19.59
CA SER A 164 16.57 -9.79 21.02
C SER A 164 16.17 -8.35 21.34
N ASP A 165 16.35 -7.44 20.38
CA ASP A 165 16.07 -6.01 20.52
C ASP A 165 15.27 -5.51 19.31
N PRO A 166 14.08 -4.92 19.50
CA PRO A 166 13.28 -4.36 18.40
C PRO A 166 13.98 -3.19 17.70
N GLU A 167 14.90 -2.50 18.39
CA GLU A 167 15.66 -1.39 17.79
C GLU A 167 16.64 -1.87 16.71
N ASP A 168 17.09 -3.13 16.74
CA ASP A 168 17.85 -3.72 15.63
C ASP A 168 16.99 -3.77 14.35
N ALA A 169 15.72 -4.10 14.49
CA ALA A 169 14.77 -4.08 13.38
C ALA A 169 14.56 -2.66 12.84
N VAL A 170 14.42 -1.67 13.73
CA VAL A 170 14.28 -0.26 13.36
C VAL A 170 15.51 0.21 12.57
N ARG A 171 16.71 -0.03 13.09
CA ARG A 171 17.97 0.33 12.41
C ARG A 171 18.07 -0.28 11.01
N LEU A 172 17.79 -1.59 10.91
CA LEU A 172 17.88 -2.31 9.65
C LEU A 172 16.84 -1.83 8.63
N ARG A 173 15.61 -1.57 9.09
CA ARG A 173 14.53 -1.10 8.23
C ARG A 173 14.77 0.33 7.76
N ALA A 174 15.27 1.23 8.63
CA ALA A 174 15.62 2.60 8.30
C ALA A 174 16.68 2.68 7.19
N VAL A 175 17.74 1.87 7.30
CA VAL A 175 18.78 1.78 6.25
C VAL A 175 18.20 1.31 4.92
N ARG A 176 17.35 0.28 4.92
CA ARG A 176 16.74 -0.25 3.68
C ARG A 176 15.76 0.72 3.05
N ALA A 177 14.97 1.42 3.87
CA ALA A 177 13.99 2.40 3.41
C ALA A 177 14.63 3.76 3.07
N GLN A 178 15.89 3.97 3.45
CA GLN A 178 16.62 5.24 3.31
C GLN A 178 15.93 6.42 3.99
N VAL A 179 15.31 6.17 5.14
CA VAL A 179 14.65 7.18 5.99
C VAL A 179 15.23 7.18 7.40
N SER A 180 14.94 8.20 8.19
CA SER A 180 15.36 8.22 9.59
C SER A 180 14.67 7.14 10.42
N GLN A 181 15.31 6.74 11.53
CA GLN A 181 14.76 5.72 12.43
C GLN A 181 13.42 6.16 13.03
N ASP A 182 13.26 7.42 13.34
CA ASP A 182 12.04 7.95 13.95
C ASP A 182 10.84 7.85 13.03
N LEU A 183 11.01 8.05 11.72
CA LEU A 183 9.95 7.91 10.72
C LEU A 183 9.52 6.46 10.53
N ILE A 184 10.45 5.51 10.60
CA ILE A 184 10.17 4.10 10.36
C ILE A 184 9.73 3.33 11.62
N ARG A 185 10.06 3.84 12.80
CA ARG A 185 9.78 3.18 14.09
C ARG A 185 8.32 2.76 14.28
N PRO A 186 7.29 3.61 14.00
CA PRO A 186 5.90 3.21 14.14
C PRO A 186 5.52 2.00 13.28
N LEU A 187 6.06 1.93 12.05
CA LEU A 187 5.83 0.81 11.13
C LEU A 187 6.46 -0.48 11.66
N VAL A 188 7.69 -0.38 12.16
CA VAL A 188 8.43 -1.54 12.69
C VAL A 188 7.72 -2.10 13.92
N TYR A 189 7.36 -1.24 14.88
CA TYR A 189 6.70 -1.71 16.10
C TYR A 189 5.31 -2.32 15.82
N ARG A 190 4.56 -1.80 14.84
CA ARG A 190 3.30 -2.42 14.41
C ARG A 190 3.51 -3.80 13.75
N ALA A 191 4.66 -4.00 13.12
CA ALA A 191 5.00 -5.26 12.45
C ALA A 191 5.69 -6.27 13.37
N LEU A 192 5.96 -5.94 14.63
CA LEU A 192 6.62 -6.82 15.60
C LEU A 192 5.62 -7.35 16.64
N GLU A 193 5.92 -8.53 17.12
CA GLU A 193 5.25 -9.18 18.25
C GLU A 193 6.29 -9.62 19.26
N GLN A 194 6.02 -9.33 20.52
CA GLN A 194 6.83 -9.85 21.61
C GLN A 194 6.21 -11.16 22.14
N VAL A 195 7.01 -12.20 22.13
CA VAL A 195 6.68 -13.48 22.75
C VAL A 195 7.79 -13.78 23.77
N GLU A 196 7.42 -13.80 25.06
CA GLU A 196 8.36 -13.87 26.16
C GLU A 196 9.40 -12.74 26.11
N ASP A 197 10.69 -13.05 26.00
CA ASP A 197 11.83 -12.12 25.91
C ASP A 197 12.33 -11.89 24.47
N ARG A 198 11.60 -12.42 23.48
CA ARG A 198 12.00 -12.34 22.06
C ARG A 198 10.98 -11.59 21.23
N TRP A 199 11.46 -10.93 20.16
CA TRP A 199 10.63 -10.24 19.19
C TRP A 199 10.58 -10.99 17.87
N PHE A 200 9.42 -11.04 17.25
CA PHE A 200 9.16 -11.71 15.99
C PHE A 200 8.46 -10.76 15.03
N TRP A 201 8.77 -10.94 13.73
CA TRP A 201 8.00 -10.27 12.71
C TRP A 201 6.63 -10.93 12.56
N ARG A 202 5.58 -10.10 12.55
CA ARG A 202 4.19 -10.56 12.30
C ARG A 202 3.94 -10.90 10.84
N HIS A 203 4.70 -10.29 9.93
CA HIS A 203 4.48 -10.49 8.51
C HIS A 203 4.73 -11.95 8.13
N ASP A 204 3.87 -12.46 7.24
CA ASP A 204 4.01 -13.81 6.69
C ASP A 204 5.29 -13.91 5.83
N GLU A 205 6.16 -14.88 6.12
CA GLU A 205 7.39 -15.11 5.34
C GLU A 205 7.10 -15.38 3.85
N LYS A 206 5.91 -15.89 3.51
CA LYS A 206 5.47 -16.12 2.13
C LYS A 206 5.31 -14.84 1.30
N LEU A 207 5.22 -13.67 1.93
CA LEU A 207 5.26 -12.36 1.25
C LEU A 207 6.56 -12.13 0.48
N LYS A 208 7.63 -12.80 0.85
CA LYS A 208 8.96 -12.70 0.22
C LYS A 208 9.12 -13.59 -1.00
N CYS A 209 8.10 -14.39 -1.33
CA CYS A 209 8.11 -15.22 -2.51
C CYS A 209 7.97 -14.40 -3.79
N ASP A 210 8.74 -14.77 -4.80
CA ASP A 210 8.60 -14.19 -6.12
C ASP A 210 7.23 -14.52 -6.73
N SER A 211 6.66 -13.56 -7.46
CA SER A 211 5.42 -13.77 -8.21
C SER A 211 5.61 -14.81 -9.30
N LEU A 212 4.60 -15.68 -9.49
CA LEU A 212 4.55 -16.62 -10.63
C LEU A 212 4.20 -15.94 -11.95
N TYR A 213 3.56 -14.77 -11.89
CA TYR A 213 3.03 -14.08 -13.05
C TYR A 213 3.15 -12.56 -12.89
N ARG A 214 3.37 -11.86 -13.99
CA ARG A 214 3.20 -10.42 -14.16
C ARG A 214 2.41 -10.15 -15.41
N MET A 215 1.71 -9.02 -15.45
CA MET A 215 1.02 -8.57 -16.66
C MET A 215 2.01 -8.29 -17.78
N SER A 216 1.58 -8.40 -19.02
CA SER A 216 2.30 -7.88 -20.18
C SER A 216 2.14 -6.36 -20.27
N ALA A 217 3.02 -5.70 -21.04
CA ALA A 217 2.94 -4.24 -21.25
C ALA A 217 1.57 -3.80 -21.83
N PRO A 218 0.96 -4.50 -22.83
CA PRO A 218 -0.40 -4.18 -23.29
C PRO A 218 -1.48 -4.30 -22.20
N HIS A 219 -1.43 -5.32 -21.33
CA HIS A 219 -2.39 -5.45 -20.24
C HIS A 219 -2.27 -4.29 -19.25
N ARG A 220 -1.05 -3.91 -18.88
CA ARG A 220 -0.80 -2.74 -18.03
C ARG A 220 -1.36 -1.47 -18.67
N GLN A 221 -1.10 -1.24 -19.95
CA GLN A 221 -1.58 -0.06 -20.66
C GLN A 221 -3.11 0.00 -20.64
N ASN A 222 -3.79 -1.13 -20.90
CA ASN A 222 -5.26 -1.18 -20.82
C ASN A 222 -5.80 -0.81 -19.43
N VAL A 223 -5.12 -1.20 -18.34
CA VAL A 223 -5.49 -0.77 -16.98
C VAL A 223 -5.35 0.74 -16.83
N LEU A 224 -4.23 1.32 -17.29
CA LEU A 224 -3.97 2.75 -17.20
C LEU A 224 -4.96 3.57 -18.04
N ASP A 225 -5.29 3.13 -19.23
CA ASP A 225 -6.26 3.76 -20.13
C ASP A 225 -7.71 3.68 -19.58
N SER A 226 -7.95 2.76 -18.65
CA SER A 226 -9.26 2.57 -17.99
C SER A 226 -9.40 3.34 -16.68
N LEU A 227 -8.38 4.10 -16.25
CA LEU A 227 -8.45 4.98 -15.08
C LEU A 227 -9.28 6.23 -15.42
N ASN A 228 -10.58 6.16 -15.20
CA ASN A 228 -11.53 7.23 -15.55
C ASN A 228 -11.88 8.17 -14.39
N CYS A 229 -11.48 7.83 -13.14
CA CYS A 229 -11.65 8.74 -12.01
C CYS A 229 -10.55 9.81 -11.98
N PRO A 230 -10.80 10.97 -11.34
CA PRO A 230 -9.75 11.93 -11.02
C PRO A 230 -8.60 11.23 -10.29
N HIS A 231 -7.38 11.37 -10.78
CA HIS A 231 -6.22 10.71 -10.18
C HIS A 231 -5.00 11.62 -10.13
N LEU A 232 -4.05 11.25 -9.26
CA LEU A 232 -2.84 12.01 -8.98
C LEU A 232 -1.69 11.05 -8.69
N VAL A 233 -0.54 11.26 -9.30
CA VAL A 233 0.70 10.50 -9.03
C VAL A 233 1.69 11.39 -8.29
N ILE A 234 2.14 10.95 -7.12
CA ILE A 234 3.13 11.65 -6.29
C ILE A 234 4.43 10.86 -6.30
N LEU A 235 5.52 11.51 -6.68
CA LEU A 235 6.86 10.93 -6.72
C LEU A 235 7.80 11.65 -5.76
N GLY A 236 8.70 10.91 -5.12
CA GLY A 236 9.82 11.49 -4.39
C GLY A 236 10.93 11.94 -5.34
N GLU A 237 11.62 13.05 -5.04
CA GLU A 237 12.78 13.51 -5.84
C GLU A 237 13.85 12.44 -6.01
N LYS A 238 14.00 11.55 -5.01
CA LYS A 238 14.94 10.43 -5.00
C LYS A 238 14.24 9.08 -5.13
N GLY A 239 12.94 9.07 -5.55
CA GLY A 239 12.14 7.88 -5.75
C GLY A 239 12.51 7.09 -7.01
N PHE A 240 11.64 6.17 -7.43
CA PHE A 240 11.90 5.27 -8.56
C PHE A 240 12.09 6.00 -9.89
N SER A 241 13.30 5.93 -10.46
CA SER A 241 13.66 6.57 -11.73
C SER A 241 12.79 6.10 -12.91
N LYS A 242 12.33 4.85 -12.91
CA LYS A 242 11.44 4.31 -13.96
C LYS A 242 10.08 5.00 -13.98
N LEU A 243 9.53 5.38 -12.83
CA LEU A 243 8.26 6.12 -12.75
C LEU A 243 8.42 7.54 -13.31
N LYS A 244 9.55 8.19 -13.02
CA LYS A 244 9.87 9.52 -13.57
C LYS A 244 10.02 9.53 -15.09
N SER A 245 10.44 8.42 -15.70
CA SER A 245 10.50 8.32 -17.16
C SER A 245 9.12 8.12 -17.80
N MET A 246 8.15 7.61 -17.04
CA MET A 246 6.76 7.48 -17.50
C MET A 246 6.02 8.83 -17.57
N ASP A 247 6.30 9.74 -16.64
CA ASP A 247 5.80 11.12 -16.63
C ASP A 247 6.07 11.83 -17.99
N LYS A 248 7.18 11.49 -18.64
CA LYS A 248 7.61 12.09 -19.92
C LYS A 248 7.03 11.43 -21.17
N SER A 249 6.29 10.34 -21.05
CA SER A 249 5.88 9.49 -22.18
C SER A 249 4.46 9.74 -22.71
N GLY A 250 3.90 10.96 -22.51
CA GLY A 250 2.64 11.37 -23.16
C GLY A 250 1.40 11.31 -22.25
N GLN A 251 1.56 11.07 -20.95
CA GLN A 251 0.51 11.32 -19.96
C GLN A 251 0.44 12.84 -19.66
N PRO A 252 -0.75 13.42 -19.41
CA PRO A 252 -0.87 14.81 -19.03
C PRO A 252 -0.03 15.13 -17.79
N SER A 253 0.92 16.07 -17.92
CA SER A 253 1.84 16.47 -16.82
C SER A 253 1.13 17.03 -15.58
N GLU A 254 -0.10 17.42 -15.70
CA GLU A 254 -0.94 18.00 -14.64
C GLU A 254 -1.35 17.01 -13.53
N PHE A 255 -1.13 15.70 -13.72
CA PHE A 255 -1.41 14.67 -12.71
C PHE A 255 -0.17 14.15 -11.99
N TRP A 256 1.02 14.63 -12.34
CA TRP A 256 2.28 14.17 -11.77
C TRP A 256 2.91 15.26 -10.92
N PHE A 257 3.15 14.96 -9.64
CA PHE A 257 3.77 15.86 -8.70
C PHE A 257 5.01 15.23 -8.08
N THR A 258 6.05 16.04 -7.89
CA THR A 258 7.27 15.62 -7.23
C THR A 258 7.39 16.35 -5.90
N VAL A 259 7.68 15.61 -4.82
CA VAL A 259 7.93 16.14 -3.48
C VAL A 259 9.34 15.76 -3.03
N PRO A 260 9.95 16.48 -2.08
CA PRO A 260 11.21 16.05 -1.49
C PRO A 260 11.12 14.62 -0.92
N GLY A 261 12.27 13.93 -0.84
CA GLY A 261 12.35 12.59 -0.27
C GLY A 261 12.56 11.47 -1.29
N GLY A 262 12.58 10.25 -0.78
CA GLY A 262 12.82 9.03 -1.54
C GLY A 262 11.54 8.24 -1.84
N HIS A 263 11.68 6.91 -1.88
CA HIS A 263 10.55 6.01 -2.10
C HIS A 263 9.46 6.11 -0.99
N HIS A 264 9.84 6.54 0.21
CA HIS A 264 8.90 6.79 1.30
C HIS A 264 8.64 8.29 1.51
N CYS A 265 8.52 9.08 0.44
CA CYS A 265 8.31 10.52 0.50
C CYS A 265 7.10 10.93 1.36
N HIS A 266 6.08 10.10 1.47
CA HIS A 266 4.92 10.32 2.34
C HIS A 266 5.27 10.28 3.85
N LEU A 267 6.35 9.60 4.24
CA LEU A 267 6.89 9.65 5.59
C LEU A 267 7.78 10.89 5.80
N GLU A 268 8.52 11.29 4.76
CA GLU A 268 9.51 12.38 4.83
C GLU A 268 8.85 13.76 4.70
N CYS A 269 7.78 13.88 3.91
CA CYS A 269 7.06 15.12 3.62
C CYS A 269 5.54 14.98 3.76
N PRO A 270 5.01 14.54 4.93
CA PRO A 270 3.61 14.22 5.11
C PRO A 270 2.68 15.41 4.83
N ASP A 271 3.09 16.63 5.17
CA ASP A 271 2.28 17.83 4.99
C ASP A 271 2.10 18.18 3.50
N GLN A 272 3.16 18.06 2.69
CA GLN A 272 3.06 18.31 1.25
C GLN A 272 2.22 17.23 0.56
N VAL A 273 2.41 15.96 0.94
CA VAL A 273 1.61 14.85 0.42
C VAL A 273 0.14 15.01 0.81
N SER A 274 -0.14 15.35 2.07
CA SER A 274 -1.52 15.58 2.54
C SER A 274 -2.18 16.73 1.79
N GLN A 275 -1.48 17.84 1.56
CA GLN A 275 -2.01 18.99 0.83
C GLN A 275 -2.39 18.64 -0.61
N LEU A 276 -1.54 17.88 -1.32
CA LEU A 276 -1.83 17.42 -2.69
C LEU A 276 -3.08 16.53 -2.74
N ILE A 277 -3.25 15.63 -1.76
CA ILE A 277 -4.44 14.79 -1.64
C ILE A 277 -5.68 15.66 -1.39
N VAL A 278 -5.60 16.59 -0.45
CA VAL A 278 -6.71 17.50 -0.11
C VAL A 278 -7.09 18.37 -1.30
N ASP A 279 -6.11 18.88 -2.04
CA ASP A 279 -6.34 19.72 -3.23
C ASP A 279 -7.04 18.96 -4.35
N LEU A 280 -6.71 17.69 -4.56
CA LEU A 280 -7.41 16.82 -5.50
C LEU A 280 -8.87 16.63 -5.05
N VAL A 281 -9.09 16.24 -3.80
CA VAL A 281 -10.42 15.90 -3.28
C VAL A 281 -11.32 17.11 -3.16
N ASN A 282 -10.79 18.32 -2.98
CA ASN A 282 -11.59 19.56 -2.99
C ASN A 282 -12.11 19.96 -4.38
N LYS A 283 -11.58 19.35 -5.46
CA LYS A 283 -11.99 19.63 -6.84
C LYS A 283 -13.11 18.71 -7.35
N ILE A 284 -13.48 17.72 -6.54
CA ILE A 284 -14.52 16.70 -6.83
C ILE A 284 -15.72 16.80 -5.80
#